data_3020837ed28ac0d5b4b64592b361cb25
#
_entry.id   3020837ed28ac0d5b4b64592b361cb25
#
_cell.length_a   1.000
_cell.length_b   1.000
_cell.length_c   1.000
_cell.angle_alpha   90.00
_cell.angle_beta   90.00
_cell.angle_gamma   90.00
#
_symmetry.space_group_name_H-M   'P 1'
#
loop_
_entity.id
_entity.type
_entity.pdbx_description
1 polymer ?
#
loop_
_entity_poly.entity_id
_entity_poly.type
_entity_poly.pdbx_seq_one_letter_code
_entity_poly.pdbx_strand_id
1 'polypeptide(L)'
;MDAAYRHMCTAYLRTRSVECDVLEEPARAVVDWAENLCSNWFLADANACWTSAAQGEWADCGYIDGPARQDEFYWHVLPTFVGSAKTTVVIVSDALRYEVARDVAALLERERGGNVRVSSMQAVFPSITEVGMPALLPHQALELAADGSFVLADGMPTATTPQREAVLTHVEPTARALRSSAYLNMAGVERKALLKDSRLVYLYHNKIDTTGEKAATQDDVFDACADTVEELAALARRVCTDAPGARVVMTADHGFIYTRRELNECQMLGKPDLPFLDAPVMHGKRHLVVPNEAVAKLSVEACGVFVNVDMGRLGAGFEGFAPRENVHFKRPGGTNNYVHGGMSLQELCVPVIGFWRARSGSKDFVDTRAATLRVLSEGRRVTNSLFSVNLIQEEPAQGKVLPCEYELVFTDASGNEVSDTVKAHANKTSVNSQERVVHAKFALHAADGFSAKGPYYLVCRERETGKIVWRETYTIAVSFAPVADFGF
;
A
#
# COMPACT_ATOMS: atom_id res chain seq x y z
N MET A 1 11.82 2.56 -0.54
CA MET A 1 12.02 3.64 0.45
C MET A 1 10.67 4.12 0.99
N ASP A 2 9.76 4.63 0.15
CA ASP A 2 8.46 5.17 0.59
C ASP A 2 7.68 4.25 1.54
N ALA A 3 7.45 2.99 1.17
CA ALA A 3 6.76 2.02 2.02
C ALA A 3 7.49 1.79 3.37
N ALA A 4 8.82 1.66 3.35
CA ALA A 4 9.60 1.45 4.56
C ALA A 4 9.51 2.67 5.50
N TYR A 5 9.61 3.87 4.96
CA TYR A 5 9.46 5.11 5.72
C TYR A 5 8.06 5.21 6.34
N ARG A 6 7.00 5.01 5.55
CA ARG A 6 5.63 5.02 6.06
C ARG A 6 5.41 3.99 7.17
N HIS A 7 5.84 2.74 6.97
CA HIS A 7 5.72 1.69 7.99
C HIS A 7 6.45 2.04 9.29
N MET A 8 7.63 2.66 9.21
CA MET A 8 8.36 3.12 10.39
C MET A 8 7.61 4.24 11.11
N CYS A 9 7.06 5.22 10.39
CA CYS A 9 6.26 6.28 10.98
C CYS A 9 4.99 5.74 11.65
N THR A 10 4.25 4.85 11.00
CA THR A 10 3.06 4.20 11.57
C THR A 10 3.42 3.38 12.82
N ALA A 11 4.52 2.62 12.79
CA ALA A 11 4.98 1.88 13.96
C ALA A 11 5.32 2.81 15.14
N TYR A 12 5.98 3.93 14.86
CA TYR A 12 6.29 4.95 15.88
C TYR A 12 5.04 5.56 16.51
N LEU A 13 4.05 5.95 15.70
CA LEU A 13 2.78 6.49 16.20
C LEU A 13 2.07 5.49 17.11
N ARG A 14 2.09 4.21 16.76
CA ARG A 14 1.54 3.13 17.59
C ARG A 14 2.28 2.96 18.91
N THR A 15 3.62 3.12 18.95
CA THR A 15 4.37 3.06 20.23
C THR A 15 4.00 4.20 21.16
N ARG A 16 3.72 5.39 20.64
CA ARG A 16 3.24 6.53 21.44
C ARG A 16 1.87 6.29 22.07
N SER A 17 0.98 5.58 21.39
CA SER A 17 -0.37 5.28 21.90
C SER A 17 -0.38 4.26 23.04
N VAL A 18 0.71 3.54 23.30
CA VAL A 18 0.82 2.48 24.32
C VAL A 18 1.48 2.99 25.62
N GLU A 19 1.73 4.29 25.78
CA GLU A 19 2.38 4.89 26.97
C GLU A 19 3.66 4.14 27.41
N CYS A 20 4.54 3.82 26.47
CA CYS A 20 5.80 3.14 26.76
C CYS A 20 6.97 4.14 26.73
N ASP A 21 7.12 4.93 27.78
CA ASP A 21 8.14 6.00 27.90
C ASP A 21 9.58 5.56 27.59
N VAL A 22 9.91 4.31 27.93
CA VAL A 22 11.27 3.75 27.73
C VAL A 22 11.63 3.61 26.24
N LEU A 23 10.65 3.37 25.38
CA LEU A 23 10.86 3.16 23.94
C LEU A 23 10.63 4.43 23.12
N GLU A 24 10.02 5.46 23.69
CA GLU A 24 9.65 6.67 22.93
C GLU A 24 10.87 7.40 22.37
N GLU A 25 11.88 7.66 23.18
CA GLU A 25 13.08 8.41 22.76
C GLU A 25 13.91 7.65 21.70
N PRO A 26 14.26 6.36 21.89
CA PRO A 26 14.93 5.58 20.84
C PRO A 26 14.13 5.47 19.56
N ALA A 27 12.83 5.25 19.64
CA ALA A 27 11.96 5.15 18.46
C ALA A 27 11.88 6.49 17.71
N ARG A 28 11.79 7.63 18.43
CA ARG A 28 11.85 8.97 17.85
C ARG A 28 13.14 9.19 17.10
N ALA A 29 14.30 8.87 17.71
CA ALA A 29 15.59 9.03 17.08
C ALA A 29 15.71 8.25 15.75
N VAL A 30 15.19 7.02 15.71
CA VAL A 30 15.17 6.19 14.50
C VAL A 30 14.27 6.80 13.41
N VAL A 31 13.08 7.26 13.78
CA VAL A 31 12.16 7.88 12.82
C VAL A 31 12.68 9.23 12.32
N ASP A 32 13.30 10.04 13.18
CA ASP A 32 13.91 11.29 12.79
C ASP A 32 15.11 11.11 11.85
N TRP A 33 15.89 10.05 12.04
CA TRP A 33 16.93 9.66 11.10
C TRP A 33 16.34 9.19 9.76
N ALA A 34 15.29 8.38 9.79
CA ALA A 34 14.59 7.93 8.60
C ALA A 34 13.93 9.08 7.83
N GLU A 35 13.34 10.06 8.52
CA GLU A 35 12.83 11.30 7.95
C GLU A 35 13.90 12.06 7.18
N ASN A 36 15.05 12.29 7.81
CA ASN A 36 16.16 12.97 7.16
C ASN A 36 16.66 12.23 5.91
N LEU A 37 16.75 10.90 5.99
CA LEU A 37 17.14 10.07 4.86
C LEU A 37 16.09 10.10 3.74
N CYS A 38 14.81 10.06 4.09
CA CYS A 38 13.71 10.10 3.13
C CYS A 38 13.61 11.48 2.45
N SER A 39 13.55 12.55 3.24
CA SER A 39 13.28 13.90 2.72
C SER A 39 14.48 14.54 2.04
N ASN A 40 15.66 14.45 2.65
CA ASN A 40 16.83 15.18 2.20
C ASN A 40 17.69 14.43 1.17
N TRP A 41 17.55 13.10 1.09
CA TRP A 41 18.26 12.31 0.11
C TRP A 41 17.31 11.65 -0.88
N PHE A 42 16.42 10.76 -0.44
CA PHE A 42 15.63 9.96 -1.35
C PHE A 42 14.64 10.80 -2.18
N LEU A 43 13.83 11.63 -1.54
CA LEU A 43 12.87 12.47 -2.27
C LEU A 43 13.57 13.54 -3.11
N ALA A 44 14.60 14.19 -2.57
CA ALA A 44 15.34 15.22 -3.29
C ALA A 44 16.07 14.63 -4.50
N ASP A 45 16.98 13.66 -4.28
CA ASP A 45 17.82 13.12 -5.35
C ASP A 45 17.01 12.31 -6.37
N ALA A 46 16.06 11.46 -5.90
CA ALA A 46 15.23 10.67 -6.80
C ALA A 46 14.35 11.54 -7.68
N ASN A 47 13.70 12.56 -7.12
CA ASN A 47 12.86 13.46 -7.90
C ASN A 47 13.68 14.43 -8.77
N ALA A 48 14.90 14.81 -8.37
CA ALA A 48 15.81 15.58 -9.22
C ALA A 48 16.25 14.78 -10.46
N CYS A 49 16.67 13.52 -10.26
CA CYS A 49 17.00 12.62 -11.37
C CYS A 49 15.79 12.35 -12.27
N TRP A 50 14.63 12.09 -11.68
CA TRP A 50 13.37 11.88 -12.37
C TRP A 50 12.99 13.10 -13.23
N THR A 51 12.96 14.29 -12.64
CA THR A 51 12.67 15.53 -13.33
C THR A 51 13.64 15.79 -14.48
N SER A 52 14.93 15.57 -14.25
CA SER A 52 15.97 15.79 -15.28
C SER A 52 15.82 14.83 -16.46
N ALA A 53 15.39 13.60 -16.21
CA ALA A 53 15.18 12.61 -17.26
C ALA A 53 13.90 12.86 -18.07
N ALA A 54 12.82 13.32 -17.42
CA ALA A 54 11.48 13.37 -18.00
C ALA A 54 11.04 14.76 -18.51
N GLN A 55 11.71 15.84 -18.09
CA GLN A 55 11.27 17.22 -18.39
C GLN A 55 11.09 17.53 -19.87
N GLY A 56 11.88 16.91 -20.77
CA GLY A 56 11.75 17.10 -22.21
C GLY A 56 10.43 16.54 -22.74
N GLU A 57 10.12 15.29 -22.40
CA GLU A 57 8.87 14.65 -22.80
C GLU A 57 7.64 15.34 -22.20
N TRP A 58 7.72 15.82 -20.95
CA TRP A 58 6.64 16.59 -20.34
C TRP A 58 6.38 17.92 -21.07
N ALA A 59 7.44 18.62 -21.48
CA ALA A 59 7.31 19.86 -22.24
C ALA A 59 6.75 19.62 -23.65
N ASP A 60 7.06 18.48 -24.26
CA ASP A 60 6.68 18.17 -25.64
C ASP A 60 5.26 17.60 -25.76
N CYS A 61 4.83 16.77 -24.80
CA CYS A 61 3.56 16.03 -24.88
C CYS A 61 2.82 15.83 -23.55
N GLY A 62 3.33 16.33 -22.44
CA GLY A 62 2.69 16.27 -21.12
C GLY A 62 2.77 14.91 -20.42
N TYR A 63 3.47 13.92 -20.97
CA TYR A 63 3.61 12.57 -20.41
C TYR A 63 4.93 11.93 -20.85
N ILE A 64 5.27 10.80 -20.24
CA ILE A 64 6.43 9.99 -20.62
C ILE A 64 5.97 8.84 -21.50
N ASP A 65 6.66 8.59 -22.60
CA ASP A 65 6.37 7.47 -23.49
C ASP A 65 6.71 6.12 -22.83
N GLY A 66 5.88 5.13 -23.08
CA GLY A 66 6.04 3.75 -22.60
C GLY A 66 5.15 3.36 -21.41
N PRO A 67 5.11 4.06 -20.26
CA PRO A 67 4.16 3.76 -19.19
C PRO A 67 2.70 3.93 -19.65
N ALA A 68 1.81 3.04 -19.15
CA ALA A 68 0.37 3.23 -19.35
C ALA A 68 -0.09 4.60 -18.79
N ARG A 69 -1.08 5.20 -19.41
CA ARG A 69 -1.56 6.53 -19.06
C ARG A 69 -2.93 6.48 -18.41
N GLN A 70 -3.17 7.39 -17.47
CA GLN A 70 -4.45 7.49 -16.75
C GLN A 70 -5.60 7.95 -17.64
N ASP A 71 -5.35 8.86 -18.59
CA ASP A 71 -6.34 9.31 -19.59
C ASP A 71 -6.72 8.20 -20.60
N GLU A 72 -5.98 7.12 -20.63
CA GLU A 72 -6.30 5.92 -21.42
C GLU A 72 -6.89 4.78 -20.57
N PHE A 73 -7.14 5.02 -19.27
CA PHE A 73 -7.56 3.97 -18.34
C PHE A 73 -8.76 3.17 -18.83
N TYR A 74 -9.84 3.85 -19.20
CA TYR A 74 -11.09 3.18 -19.55
C TYR A 74 -10.95 2.30 -20.80
N TRP A 75 -10.31 2.81 -21.84
CA TRP A 75 -10.26 2.14 -23.13
C TRP A 75 -9.11 1.13 -23.28
N HIS A 76 -7.98 1.38 -22.63
CA HIS A 76 -6.77 0.60 -22.87
C HIS A 76 -6.27 -0.15 -21.64
N VAL A 77 -6.40 0.39 -20.43
CA VAL A 77 -5.91 -0.24 -19.20
C VAL A 77 -6.95 -1.19 -18.61
N LEU A 78 -8.16 -0.68 -18.32
CA LEU A 78 -9.24 -1.43 -17.67
C LEU A 78 -9.58 -2.75 -18.41
N PRO A 79 -9.71 -2.81 -19.74
CA PRO A 79 -10.01 -4.05 -20.46
C PRO A 79 -9.00 -5.17 -20.20
N THR A 80 -7.74 -4.84 -19.94
CA THR A 80 -6.70 -5.84 -19.65
C THR A 80 -6.91 -6.57 -18.32
N PHE A 81 -7.75 -6.03 -17.42
CA PHE A 81 -8.07 -6.58 -16.10
C PHE A 81 -9.44 -7.27 -16.03
N VAL A 82 -10.37 -6.93 -16.92
CA VAL A 82 -11.77 -7.38 -16.88
C VAL A 82 -11.92 -8.84 -17.26
N GLY A 83 -11.22 -9.31 -18.27
CA GLY A 83 -11.36 -10.69 -18.79
C GLY A 83 -12.80 -11.00 -19.24
N SER A 84 -13.31 -12.18 -18.84
CA SER A 84 -14.68 -12.64 -19.18
C SER A 84 -15.71 -12.35 -18.08
N ALA A 85 -15.46 -11.45 -17.15
CA ALA A 85 -16.38 -11.13 -16.07
C ALA A 85 -17.66 -10.47 -16.57
N LYS A 86 -18.78 -10.83 -15.97
CA LYS A 86 -20.07 -10.20 -16.27
C LYS A 86 -20.20 -8.82 -15.62
N THR A 87 -19.58 -8.65 -14.46
CA THR A 87 -19.60 -7.41 -13.66
C THR A 87 -18.20 -7.04 -13.30
N THR A 88 -17.85 -5.79 -13.53
CA THR A 88 -16.56 -5.18 -13.11
C THR A 88 -16.86 -4.07 -12.12
N VAL A 89 -16.13 -4.06 -11.02
CA VAL A 89 -16.17 -2.97 -10.02
C VAL A 89 -14.82 -2.26 -10.04
N VAL A 90 -14.84 -1.00 -10.39
CA VAL A 90 -13.68 -0.11 -10.32
C VAL A 90 -13.74 0.65 -9.00
N ILE A 91 -12.76 0.49 -8.14
CA ILE A 91 -12.62 1.26 -6.91
C ILE A 91 -11.57 2.32 -7.18
N VAL A 92 -11.99 3.59 -7.15
CA VAL A 92 -11.07 4.72 -7.23
C VAL A 92 -10.86 5.24 -5.82
N SER A 93 -9.66 5.04 -5.30
CA SER A 93 -9.27 5.54 -3.98
C SER A 93 -8.45 6.81 -4.13
N ASP A 94 -9.01 7.91 -3.68
CA ASP A 94 -8.45 9.24 -3.73
C ASP A 94 -7.08 9.29 -3.04
N ALA A 95 -6.08 9.77 -3.77
CA ALA A 95 -4.68 9.85 -3.33
C ALA A 95 -4.03 8.51 -2.96
N LEU A 96 -4.46 7.36 -3.51
CA LEU A 96 -3.84 6.08 -3.23
C LEU A 96 -2.48 5.96 -3.92
N ARG A 97 -1.39 6.13 -3.16
CA ARG A 97 -0.02 5.94 -3.67
C ARG A 97 0.23 4.50 -4.11
N TYR A 98 1.09 4.34 -5.11
CA TYR A 98 1.50 3.02 -5.60
C TYR A 98 2.05 2.12 -4.48
N GLU A 99 2.86 2.65 -3.55
CA GLU A 99 3.44 1.87 -2.45
C GLU A 99 2.39 1.37 -1.44
N VAL A 100 1.35 2.18 -1.16
CA VAL A 100 0.22 1.78 -0.30
C VAL A 100 -0.60 0.67 -0.99
N ALA A 101 -0.82 0.82 -2.28
CA ALA A 101 -1.52 -0.17 -3.11
C ALA A 101 -0.79 -1.52 -3.15
N ARG A 102 0.55 -1.55 -3.03
CA ARG A 102 1.31 -2.80 -2.89
C ARG A 102 0.97 -3.56 -1.61
N ASP A 103 0.68 -2.84 -0.51
CA ASP A 103 0.23 -3.48 0.73
C ASP A 103 -1.20 -4.05 0.58
N VAL A 104 -2.10 -3.32 -0.10
CA VAL A 104 -3.44 -3.85 -0.45
C VAL A 104 -3.32 -5.13 -1.26
N ALA A 105 -2.47 -5.13 -2.28
CA ALA A 105 -2.23 -6.30 -3.13
C ALA A 105 -1.69 -7.48 -2.32
N ALA A 106 -0.69 -7.25 -1.46
CA ALA A 106 -0.10 -8.28 -0.59
C ALA A 106 -1.12 -8.88 0.38
N LEU A 107 -2.06 -8.06 0.90
CA LEU A 107 -3.14 -8.54 1.76
C LEU A 107 -4.14 -9.41 0.98
N LEU A 108 -4.50 -9.01 -0.23
CA LEU A 108 -5.42 -9.76 -1.10
C LEU A 108 -4.78 -11.04 -1.68
N GLU A 109 -3.47 -11.07 -1.88
CA GLU A 109 -2.76 -12.28 -2.30
C GLU A 109 -2.89 -13.41 -1.27
N ARG A 110 -3.07 -13.09 0.00
CA ARG A 110 -3.28 -14.07 1.08
C ARG A 110 -4.67 -14.70 1.09
N GLU A 111 -5.60 -14.19 0.29
CA GLU A 111 -6.96 -14.72 0.24
C GLU A 111 -7.00 -16.10 -0.44
N ARG A 112 -7.74 -17.04 0.15
CA ARG A 112 -7.99 -18.35 -0.43
C ARG A 112 -8.69 -18.22 -1.78
N GLY A 113 -8.09 -18.77 -2.84
CA GLY A 113 -8.57 -18.63 -4.21
C GLY A 113 -8.49 -17.20 -4.77
N GLY A 114 -7.92 -16.24 -4.02
CA GLY A 114 -7.69 -14.89 -4.49
C GLY A 114 -6.57 -14.85 -5.54
N ASN A 115 -6.77 -14.07 -6.57
CA ASN A 115 -5.76 -13.79 -7.59
C ASN A 115 -5.59 -12.29 -7.69
N VAL A 116 -4.34 -11.84 -7.72
CA VAL A 116 -3.98 -10.43 -7.78
C VAL A 116 -3.08 -10.19 -8.99
N ARG A 117 -3.32 -9.09 -9.69
CA ARG A 117 -2.43 -8.57 -10.71
C ARG A 117 -2.18 -7.10 -10.41
N VAL A 118 -0.93 -6.67 -10.38
CA VAL A 118 -0.54 -5.28 -10.11
C VAL A 118 0.18 -4.71 -11.30
N SER A 119 -0.17 -3.50 -11.66
CA SER A 119 0.57 -2.63 -12.58
C SER A 119 0.51 -1.18 -12.10
N SER A 120 1.11 -0.29 -12.86
CA SER A 120 1.06 1.15 -12.63
C SER A 120 0.71 1.87 -13.91
N MET A 121 0.27 3.11 -13.77
CA MET A 121 0.12 4.07 -14.86
C MET A 121 0.58 5.44 -14.39
N GLN A 122 0.85 6.33 -15.31
CA GLN A 122 1.16 7.72 -14.98
C GLN A 122 -0.12 8.55 -14.92
N ALA A 123 -0.27 9.34 -13.84
CA ALA A 123 -1.38 10.27 -13.66
C ALA A 123 -1.28 11.43 -14.65
N VAL A 124 -2.41 12.04 -14.97
CA VAL A 124 -2.48 13.26 -15.77
C VAL A 124 -2.04 14.45 -14.92
N PHE A 125 -1.34 15.41 -15.52
CA PHE A 125 -1.01 16.68 -14.88
C PHE A 125 -2.10 17.73 -15.10
N PRO A 126 -2.43 18.55 -14.10
CA PRO A 126 -2.02 18.46 -12.69
C PRO A 126 -2.55 17.19 -12.01
N SER A 127 -1.73 16.56 -11.17
CA SER A 127 -2.10 15.34 -10.45
C SER A 127 -3.00 15.66 -9.24
N ILE A 128 -4.22 16.07 -9.52
CA ILE A 128 -5.27 16.50 -8.58
C ILE A 128 -6.60 15.82 -8.88
N THR A 129 -7.49 15.81 -7.90
CA THR A 129 -8.81 15.15 -8.00
C THR A 129 -9.65 15.66 -9.18
N GLU A 130 -9.65 16.99 -9.43
CA GLU A 130 -10.42 17.62 -10.51
C GLU A 130 -10.01 17.18 -11.91
N VAL A 131 -8.78 16.66 -12.06
CA VAL A 131 -8.22 16.18 -13.33
C VAL A 131 -8.13 14.66 -13.38
N GLY A 132 -7.64 14.03 -12.33
CA GLY A 132 -7.42 12.58 -12.26
C GLY A 132 -8.72 11.77 -12.26
N MET A 133 -9.75 12.24 -11.55
CA MET A 133 -11.05 11.55 -11.57
C MET A 133 -11.72 11.51 -12.95
N PRO A 134 -11.80 12.64 -13.71
CA PRO A 134 -12.25 12.61 -15.11
C PRO A 134 -11.41 11.72 -16.02
N ALA A 135 -10.10 11.71 -15.86
CA ALA A 135 -9.20 10.92 -16.68
C ALA A 135 -9.46 9.40 -16.60
N LEU A 136 -10.08 8.94 -15.52
CA LEU A 136 -10.46 7.53 -15.32
C LEU A 136 -11.81 7.14 -15.97
N LEU A 137 -12.54 8.12 -16.53
CA LEU A 137 -13.83 7.90 -17.17
C LEU A 137 -13.67 7.62 -18.68
N PRO A 138 -14.71 7.06 -19.35
CA PRO A 138 -14.73 6.98 -20.80
C PRO A 138 -14.78 8.38 -21.42
N HIS A 139 -13.87 8.68 -22.32
CA HIS A 139 -13.82 9.92 -23.08
C HIS A 139 -12.98 9.76 -24.36
N GLN A 140 -13.20 10.63 -25.32
CA GLN A 140 -12.32 10.85 -26.48
C GLN A 140 -11.45 12.09 -26.26
N ALA A 141 -12.02 13.10 -25.56
CA ALA A 141 -11.34 14.35 -25.23
C ALA A 141 -11.65 14.76 -23.79
N LEU A 142 -10.62 15.29 -23.11
CA LEU A 142 -10.75 16.00 -21.85
C LEU A 142 -10.56 17.50 -22.12
N GLU A 143 -11.40 18.33 -21.53
CA GLU A 143 -11.36 19.79 -21.71
C GLU A 143 -11.40 20.47 -20.35
N LEU A 144 -10.39 21.29 -20.05
CA LEU A 144 -10.38 22.14 -18.88
C LEU A 144 -11.39 23.28 -19.09
N ALA A 145 -12.31 23.47 -18.16
CA ALA A 145 -13.22 24.60 -18.17
C ALA A 145 -12.42 25.91 -18.16
N ALA A 146 -12.95 26.93 -18.86
CA ALA A 146 -12.24 28.22 -19.07
C ALA A 146 -11.83 28.92 -17.76
N ASP A 147 -12.58 28.65 -16.66
CA ASP A 147 -12.30 29.17 -15.31
C ASP A 147 -11.40 28.22 -14.49
N GLY A 148 -10.97 27.10 -15.08
CA GLY A 148 -10.14 26.10 -14.40
C GLY A 148 -10.81 25.32 -13.28
N SER A 149 -12.11 25.45 -13.08
CA SER A 149 -12.80 24.89 -11.91
C SER A 149 -13.05 23.38 -12.00
N PHE A 150 -13.10 22.80 -13.20
CA PHE A 150 -13.31 21.37 -13.44
C PHE A 150 -12.91 20.95 -14.87
N VAL A 151 -12.88 19.65 -15.10
CA VAL A 151 -12.62 19.06 -16.41
C VAL A 151 -13.90 18.44 -16.97
N LEU A 152 -14.15 18.68 -18.26
CA LEU A 152 -15.21 18.05 -19.02
C LEU A 152 -14.68 16.78 -19.73
N ALA A 153 -15.49 15.73 -19.77
CA ALA A 153 -15.26 14.55 -20.60
C ALA A 153 -16.24 14.57 -21.76
N ASP A 154 -15.74 14.78 -22.99
CA ASP A 154 -16.56 14.94 -24.20
C ASP A 154 -17.68 15.99 -24.02
N GLY A 155 -17.35 17.12 -23.41
CA GLY A 155 -18.29 18.19 -23.09
C GLY A 155 -19.22 17.95 -21.89
N MET A 156 -19.13 16.78 -21.24
CA MET A 156 -19.95 16.43 -20.07
C MET A 156 -19.24 16.80 -18.76
N PRO A 157 -19.94 17.38 -17.76
CA PRO A 157 -19.35 17.72 -16.47
C PRO A 157 -19.02 16.45 -15.65
N THR A 158 -17.95 16.52 -14.83
CA THR A 158 -17.40 15.38 -14.09
C THR A 158 -17.14 15.66 -12.61
N ALA A 159 -17.50 16.84 -12.11
CA ALA A 159 -17.16 17.28 -10.75
C ALA A 159 -17.80 16.43 -9.64
N THR A 160 -18.99 15.90 -9.86
CA THR A 160 -19.75 15.15 -8.84
C THR A 160 -19.94 13.67 -9.23
N THR A 161 -20.19 12.81 -8.24
CA THR A 161 -20.47 11.39 -8.49
C THR A 161 -21.64 11.17 -9.47
N PRO A 162 -22.80 11.87 -9.38
CA PRO A 162 -23.86 11.74 -10.36
C PRO A 162 -23.46 12.18 -11.79
N GLN A 163 -22.65 13.21 -11.92
CA GLN A 163 -22.14 13.64 -13.24
C GLN A 163 -21.21 12.57 -13.84
N ARG A 164 -20.31 11.99 -13.04
CA ARG A 164 -19.46 10.88 -13.47
C ARG A 164 -20.29 9.64 -13.85
N GLU A 165 -21.39 9.34 -13.12
CA GLU A 165 -22.32 8.29 -13.51
C GLU A 165 -22.96 8.59 -14.88
N ALA A 166 -23.32 9.83 -15.15
CA ALA A 166 -23.87 10.21 -16.46
C ALA A 166 -22.88 9.97 -17.60
N VAL A 167 -21.59 10.27 -17.41
CA VAL A 167 -20.54 9.95 -18.38
C VAL A 167 -20.39 8.45 -18.58
N LEU A 168 -20.36 7.67 -17.51
CA LEU A 168 -20.28 6.20 -17.58
C LEU A 168 -21.49 5.59 -18.29
N THR A 169 -22.71 6.04 -17.97
CA THR A 169 -23.95 5.51 -18.55
C THR A 169 -24.14 5.89 -20.02
N HIS A 170 -23.47 6.95 -20.47
CA HIS A 170 -23.45 7.30 -21.89
C HIS A 170 -22.80 6.20 -22.74
N VAL A 171 -21.80 5.49 -22.21
CA VAL A 171 -21.05 4.42 -22.88
C VAL A 171 -21.58 3.04 -22.48
N GLU A 172 -21.81 2.81 -21.18
CA GLU A 172 -22.36 1.56 -20.63
C GLU A 172 -23.67 1.85 -19.87
N PRO A 173 -24.83 1.65 -20.50
CA PRO A 173 -26.13 2.08 -19.93
C PRO A 173 -26.46 1.48 -18.55
N THR A 174 -25.84 0.37 -18.20
CA THR A 174 -26.03 -0.28 -16.88
C THR A 174 -25.00 0.12 -15.85
N ALA A 175 -24.10 1.05 -16.20
CA ALA A 175 -23.07 1.52 -15.27
C ALA A 175 -23.68 2.26 -14.08
N ARG A 176 -22.99 2.22 -12.94
CA ARG A 176 -23.33 2.94 -11.71
C ARG A 176 -22.09 3.56 -11.10
N ALA A 177 -22.28 4.68 -10.43
CA ALA A 177 -21.22 5.34 -9.66
C ALA A 177 -21.73 5.77 -8.29
N LEU A 178 -21.03 5.40 -7.23
CA LEU A 178 -21.41 5.75 -5.88
C LEU A 178 -20.19 5.82 -4.95
N ARG A 179 -20.36 6.42 -3.78
CA ARG A 179 -19.32 6.37 -2.75
C ARG A 179 -19.22 4.96 -2.15
N SER A 180 -18.04 4.49 -1.82
CA SER A 180 -17.80 3.19 -1.20
C SER A 180 -18.58 3.03 0.13
N SER A 181 -18.70 4.10 0.91
CA SER A 181 -19.52 4.13 2.13
C SER A 181 -21.01 3.93 1.85
N ALA A 182 -21.54 4.50 0.77
CA ALA A 182 -22.94 4.30 0.39
C ALA A 182 -23.19 2.83 0.00
N TYR A 183 -22.29 2.21 -0.76
CA TYR A 183 -22.33 0.78 -1.10
C TYR A 183 -22.30 -0.09 0.16
N LEU A 184 -21.42 0.16 1.10
CA LEU A 184 -21.29 -0.62 2.34
C LEU A 184 -22.51 -0.50 3.26
N ASN A 185 -23.18 0.66 3.25
CA ASN A 185 -24.39 0.92 4.05
C ASN A 185 -25.66 0.29 3.46
N MET A 186 -25.65 -0.16 2.21
CA MET A 186 -26.79 -0.87 1.60
C MET A 186 -27.03 -2.22 2.29
N ALA A 187 -28.28 -2.68 2.30
CA ALA A 187 -28.59 -4.03 2.68
C ALA A 187 -27.95 -5.05 1.70
N GLY A 188 -27.60 -6.25 2.19
CA GLY A 188 -26.93 -7.26 1.36
C GLY A 188 -27.70 -7.65 0.10
N VAL A 189 -29.04 -7.63 0.18
CA VAL A 189 -29.92 -7.89 -0.98
C VAL A 189 -29.78 -6.80 -2.04
N GLU A 190 -29.74 -5.53 -1.60
CA GLU A 190 -29.62 -4.36 -2.48
C GLU A 190 -28.25 -4.35 -3.18
N ARG A 191 -27.14 -4.62 -2.45
CA ARG A 191 -25.81 -4.71 -3.05
C ARG A 191 -25.73 -5.79 -4.12
N LYS A 192 -26.30 -6.98 -3.83
CA LYS A 192 -26.33 -8.08 -4.80
C LYS A 192 -27.17 -7.75 -6.04
N ALA A 193 -28.30 -7.07 -5.86
CA ALA A 193 -29.11 -6.59 -6.97
C ALA A 193 -28.35 -5.55 -7.81
N LEU A 194 -27.75 -4.55 -7.18
CA LEU A 194 -26.93 -3.54 -7.85
C LEU A 194 -25.86 -4.19 -8.74
N LEU A 195 -25.06 -5.12 -8.17
CA LEU A 195 -23.98 -5.78 -8.92
C LEU A 195 -24.47 -6.75 -9.99
N LYS A 196 -25.64 -7.37 -9.79
CA LYS A 196 -26.25 -8.27 -10.78
C LYS A 196 -26.74 -7.51 -12.01
N ASP A 197 -27.30 -6.32 -11.79
CA ASP A 197 -27.95 -5.51 -12.81
C ASP A 197 -27.00 -4.54 -13.51
N SER A 198 -25.74 -4.44 -13.02
CA SER A 198 -24.72 -3.56 -13.57
C SER A 198 -23.55 -4.35 -14.18
N ARG A 199 -23.09 -3.94 -15.36
CA ARG A 199 -21.87 -4.46 -15.97
C ARG A 199 -20.62 -3.76 -15.43
N LEU A 200 -20.78 -2.51 -15.02
CA LEU A 200 -19.70 -1.66 -14.53
C LEU A 200 -20.19 -0.83 -13.34
N VAL A 201 -19.42 -0.85 -12.24
CA VAL A 201 -19.70 -0.05 -11.05
C VAL A 201 -18.42 0.68 -10.63
N TYR A 202 -18.49 2.01 -10.49
CA TYR A 202 -17.42 2.80 -9.91
C TYR A 202 -17.73 3.09 -8.45
N LEU A 203 -16.79 2.75 -7.56
CA LEU A 203 -16.85 3.03 -6.12
C LEU A 203 -15.76 4.03 -5.76
N TYR A 204 -16.15 5.20 -5.29
CA TYR A 204 -15.22 6.24 -4.87
C TYR A 204 -14.93 6.13 -3.37
N HIS A 205 -13.64 6.07 -3.03
CA HIS A 205 -13.12 6.01 -1.67
C HIS A 205 -12.15 7.17 -1.47
N ASN A 206 -12.20 7.91 -0.35
CA ASN A 206 -11.46 9.17 -0.19
C ASN A 206 -10.84 9.37 1.20
N LYS A 207 -10.48 8.29 1.90
CA LYS A 207 -9.97 8.40 3.28
C LYS A 207 -8.62 9.11 3.37
N ILE A 208 -7.69 8.78 2.49
CA ILE A 208 -6.31 9.33 2.54
C ILE A 208 -6.38 10.83 2.30
N ASP A 209 -6.97 11.25 1.18
CA ASP A 209 -7.03 12.65 0.78
C ASP A 209 -7.79 13.50 1.80
N THR A 210 -8.97 13.06 2.23
CA THR A 210 -9.76 13.77 3.27
C THR A 210 -9.00 13.95 4.58
N THR A 211 -8.10 13.04 4.94
CA THR A 211 -7.25 13.14 6.13
C THR A 211 -6.09 14.08 5.88
N GLY A 212 -5.41 13.95 4.75
CA GLY A 212 -4.22 14.70 4.38
C GLY A 212 -4.47 16.18 4.11
N GLU A 213 -5.59 16.55 3.50
CA GLU A 213 -5.89 17.94 3.13
C GLU A 213 -6.24 18.85 4.31
N LYS A 214 -6.56 18.31 5.48
CA LYS A 214 -6.95 19.11 6.66
C LYS A 214 -5.74 19.32 7.58
N ALA A 215 -5.42 20.55 7.89
CA ALA A 215 -4.33 20.90 8.80
C ALA A 215 -4.43 20.21 10.18
N ALA A 216 -5.65 19.92 10.63
CA ALA A 216 -5.88 19.26 11.92
C ALA A 216 -5.60 17.74 11.90
N THR A 217 -5.59 17.10 10.74
CA THR A 217 -5.46 15.64 10.59
C THR A 217 -4.33 15.22 9.62
N GLN A 218 -3.59 16.17 9.04
CA GLN A 218 -2.51 15.82 8.09
C GLN A 218 -1.43 14.92 8.71
N ASP A 219 -1.21 15.01 10.02
CA ASP A 219 -0.22 14.20 10.72
C ASP A 219 -0.63 12.72 10.83
N ASP A 220 -1.93 12.42 10.65
CA ASP A 220 -2.49 11.08 10.69
C ASP A 220 -2.56 10.41 9.29
N VAL A 221 -2.00 11.04 8.25
CA VAL A 221 -2.13 10.55 6.86
C VAL A 221 -1.55 9.14 6.67
N PHE A 222 -0.49 8.77 7.39
CA PHE A 222 0.07 7.43 7.29
C PHE A 222 -0.76 6.37 8.02
N ASP A 223 -1.46 6.75 9.09
CA ASP A 223 -2.46 5.89 9.72
C ASP A 223 -3.69 5.74 8.82
N ALA A 224 -4.12 6.83 8.15
CA ALA A 224 -5.16 6.74 7.12
C ALA A 224 -4.77 5.83 5.94
N CYS A 225 -3.48 5.80 5.55
CA CYS A 225 -2.98 4.83 4.57
C CYS A 225 -3.09 3.39 5.07
N ALA A 226 -2.71 3.13 6.34
CA ALA A 226 -2.79 1.78 6.93
C ALA A 226 -4.25 1.31 7.03
N ASP A 227 -5.16 2.17 7.46
CA ASP A 227 -6.59 1.88 7.47
C ASP A 227 -7.15 1.64 6.06
N THR A 228 -6.73 2.44 5.08
CA THR A 228 -7.14 2.29 3.68
C THR A 228 -6.76 0.93 3.12
N VAL A 229 -5.60 0.38 3.50
CA VAL A 229 -5.19 -0.98 3.10
C VAL A 229 -6.23 -2.00 3.53
N GLU A 230 -6.66 -1.95 4.78
CA GLU A 230 -7.68 -2.86 5.31
C GLU A 230 -9.08 -2.61 4.70
N GLU A 231 -9.48 -1.35 4.57
CA GLU A 231 -10.78 -0.96 4.01
C GLU A 231 -10.93 -1.39 2.54
N LEU A 232 -9.91 -1.15 1.70
CA LEU A 232 -9.94 -1.54 0.29
C LEU A 232 -9.93 -3.07 0.12
N ALA A 233 -9.13 -3.78 0.92
CA ALA A 233 -9.12 -5.22 0.91
C ALA A 233 -10.47 -5.81 1.37
N ALA A 234 -11.07 -5.24 2.42
CA ALA A 234 -12.41 -5.63 2.90
C ALA A 234 -13.50 -5.35 1.86
N LEU A 235 -13.43 -4.19 1.19
CA LEU A 235 -14.36 -3.81 0.13
C LEU A 235 -14.27 -4.77 -1.07
N ALA A 236 -13.05 -5.11 -1.50
CA ALA A 236 -12.84 -6.07 -2.59
C ALA A 236 -13.39 -7.48 -2.25
N ARG A 237 -13.15 -7.95 -1.02
CA ARG A 237 -13.72 -9.21 -0.51
C ARG A 237 -15.24 -9.18 -0.52
N ARG A 238 -15.81 -8.06 -0.09
CA ARG A 238 -17.28 -7.86 -0.05
C ARG A 238 -17.86 -7.92 -1.45
N VAL A 239 -17.30 -7.22 -2.42
CA VAL A 239 -17.72 -7.25 -3.82
C VAL A 239 -17.69 -8.69 -4.36
N CYS A 240 -16.59 -9.42 -4.17
CA CYS A 240 -16.49 -10.81 -4.61
C CYS A 240 -17.46 -11.76 -3.89
N THR A 241 -17.92 -11.42 -2.68
CA THR A 241 -18.93 -12.17 -1.93
C THR A 241 -20.35 -11.85 -2.43
N ASP A 242 -20.62 -10.58 -2.70
CA ASP A 242 -21.93 -10.11 -3.19
C ASP A 242 -22.15 -10.50 -4.67
N ALA A 243 -21.10 -10.55 -5.49
CA ALA A 243 -21.12 -10.98 -6.89
C ALA A 243 -19.97 -11.98 -7.21
N PRO A 244 -20.18 -13.30 -6.97
CA PRO A 244 -19.18 -14.32 -7.27
C PRO A 244 -18.82 -14.34 -8.76
N GLY A 245 -17.53 -14.12 -9.07
CA GLY A 245 -16.99 -14.02 -10.42
C GLY A 245 -16.88 -12.59 -10.97
N ALA A 246 -17.23 -11.59 -10.18
CA ALA A 246 -16.91 -10.19 -10.50
C ALA A 246 -15.39 -9.97 -10.52
N ARG A 247 -14.95 -8.99 -11.31
CA ARG A 247 -13.61 -8.43 -11.27
C ARG A 247 -13.62 -7.14 -10.48
N VAL A 248 -12.65 -6.98 -9.60
CA VAL A 248 -12.42 -5.73 -8.89
C VAL A 248 -11.13 -5.13 -9.45
N VAL A 249 -11.19 -3.88 -9.88
CA VAL A 249 -10.03 -3.11 -10.32
C VAL A 249 -9.91 -1.91 -9.40
N MET A 250 -8.77 -1.74 -8.74
CA MET A 250 -8.52 -0.63 -7.84
C MET A 250 -7.46 0.28 -8.46
N THR A 251 -7.68 1.58 -8.38
CA THR A 251 -6.77 2.60 -8.90
C THR A 251 -6.88 3.88 -8.07
N ALA A 252 -6.12 4.90 -8.46
CA ALA A 252 -6.12 6.23 -7.86
C ALA A 252 -6.25 7.30 -8.95
N ASP A 253 -6.74 8.45 -8.56
CA ASP A 253 -6.76 9.68 -9.36
C ASP A 253 -5.40 10.39 -9.35
N HIS A 254 -4.69 10.36 -8.22
CA HIS A 254 -3.32 10.85 -8.07
C HIS A 254 -2.63 10.19 -6.87
N GLY A 255 -1.35 10.47 -6.68
CA GLY A 255 -0.64 10.21 -5.45
C GLY A 255 -0.36 11.52 -4.70
N PHE A 256 0.59 11.50 -3.75
CA PHE A 256 0.93 12.67 -2.94
C PHE A 256 2.37 12.61 -2.42
N ILE A 257 2.90 13.76 -2.03
CA ILE A 257 4.10 13.87 -1.20
C ILE A 257 3.64 14.13 0.23
N TYR A 258 4.27 13.45 1.18
CA TYR A 258 4.12 13.71 2.60
C TYR A 258 5.48 13.72 3.29
N THR A 259 5.71 14.78 4.08
CA THR A 259 6.86 14.92 4.98
C THR A 259 6.34 15.17 6.39
N ARG A 260 6.85 14.46 7.36
CA ARG A 260 6.43 14.61 8.76
C ARG A 260 6.82 15.94 9.37
N ARG A 261 7.92 16.52 8.89
CA ARG A 261 8.40 17.85 9.28
C ARG A 261 8.02 18.86 8.22
N GLU A 262 7.76 20.08 8.67
CA GLU A 262 7.56 21.22 7.78
C GLU A 262 8.80 21.43 6.91
N LEU A 263 8.58 21.86 5.67
CA LEU A 263 9.64 22.19 4.75
C LEU A 263 10.39 23.44 5.22
N ASN A 264 11.70 23.45 4.94
CA ASN A 264 12.54 24.63 5.15
C ASN A 264 12.16 25.74 4.14
N GLU A 265 12.46 26.98 4.50
CA GLU A 265 12.22 28.15 3.63
C GLU A 265 12.84 28.00 2.22
N CYS A 266 14.01 27.34 2.10
CA CYS A 266 14.67 27.08 0.82
C CYS A 266 13.94 26.07 -0.05
N GLN A 267 13.03 25.28 0.50
CA GLN A 267 12.17 24.32 -0.22
C GLN A 267 10.83 24.93 -0.61
N MET A 268 10.61 26.19 -0.27
CA MET A 268 9.40 26.94 -0.62
C MET A 268 9.73 28.05 -1.60
N LEU A 269 9.27 27.88 -2.83
CA LEU A 269 9.34 28.98 -3.81
C LEU A 269 8.42 30.09 -3.30
N GLY A 270 9.00 31.27 -3.06
CA GLY A 270 8.28 32.51 -2.83
C GLY A 270 7.26 32.69 -3.97
N LYS A 271 6.24 33.57 -3.81
CA LYS A 271 5.49 33.97 -4.98
C LYS A 271 6.54 34.24 -6.03
N PRO A 272 6.66 33.43 -7.10
CA PRO A 272 7.31 33.96 -8.25
C PRO A 272 6.64 35.32 -8.41
N ASP A 273 7.39 36.37 -8.58
CA ASP A 273 6.83 37.63 -9.04
C ASP A 273 6.16 37.33 -10.38
N LEU A 274 4.94 36.81 -10.28
CA LEU A 274 4.01 36.57 -11.38
C LEU A 274 3.01 37.73 -11.36
N PRO A 275 3.48 38.97 -11.58
CA PRO A 275 2.62 40.18 -11.50
C PRO A 275 1.51 40.20 -12.56
N PHE A 276 1.53 39.21 -13.45
CA PHE A 276 0.61 39.09 -14.59
C PHE A 276 -0.40 37.95 -14.41
N LEU A 277 -0.37 37.23 -13.29
CA LEU A 277 -1.40 36.26 -12.93
C LEU A 277 -2.48 36.97 -12.13
N ASP A 278 -3.21 37.88 -12.74
CA ASP A 278 -4.45 38.40 -12.16
C ASP A 278 -5.49 37.30 -11.99
N ALA A 279 -5.35 36.16 -12.71
CA ALA A 279 -6.05 34.90 -12.45
C ALA A 279 -5.30 33.73 -13.10
N PRO A 280 -4.47 32.92 -12.36
CA PRO A 280 -4.11 31.61 -12.83
C PRO A 280 -5.37 30.77 -12.96
N VAL A 281 -5.48 29.97 -14.01
CA VAL A 281 -6.62 29.09 -14.21
C VAL A 281 -6.67 28.03 -13.11
N MET A 282 -5.50 27.48 -12.74
CA MET A 282 -5.34 26.62 -11.58
C MET A 282 -4.03 26.96 -10.86
N HIS A 283 -4.06 26.95 -9.53
CA HIS A 283 -2.88 27.24 -8.73
C HIS A 283 -2.91 26.43 -7.42
N GLY A 284 -2.08 25.43 -7.33
CA GLY A 284 -1.82 24.66 -6.10
C GLY A 284 -0.43 24.88 -5.55
N LYS A 285 -0.05 24.12 -4.54
CA LYS A 285 1.33 24.12 -4.00
C LYS A 285 2.32 23.41 -4.90
N ARG A 286 1.83 22.51 -5.77
CA ARG A 286 2.63 21.67 -6.64
C ARG A 286 2.35 21.86 -8.12
N HIS A 287 1.45 22.75 -8.48
CA HIS A 287 1.10 23.02 -9.89
C HIS A 287 0.68 24.46 -10.11
N LEU A 288 0.85 24.90 -11.34
CA LEU A 288 0.35 26.14 -11.87
C LEU A 288 -0.11 25.88 -13.30
N VAL A 289 -1.33 26.29 -13.66
CA VAL A 289 -1.84 26.25 -15.02
C VAL A 289 -2.20 27.66 -15.42
N VAL A 290 -1.68 28.13 -16.55
CA VAL A 290 -1.84 29.49 -17.04
C VAL A 290 -2.29 29.48 -18.51
N PRO A 291 -3.02 30.50 -18.96
CA PRO A 291 -3.27 30.69 -20.40
C PRO A 291 -1.96 30.91 -21.18
N ASN A 292 -1.84 30.37 -22.39
CA ASN A 292 -0.64 30.52 -23.23
C ASN A 292 -0.24 31.98 -23.43
N GLU A 293 -1.20 32.90 -23.46
CA GLU A 293 -0.96 34.34 -23.57
C GLU A 293 -0.19 34.91 -22.36
N ALA A 294 -0.31 34.27 -21.19
CA ALA A 294 0.39 34.67 -19.97
C ALA A 294 1.84 34.17 -19.93
N VAL A 295 2.15 33.06 -20.63
CA VAL A 295 3.49 32.43 -20.63
C VAL A 295 4.56 33.37 -21.18
N ALA A 296 4.26 34.14 -22.19
CA ALA A 296 5.18 35.12 -22.77
C ALA A 296 5.65 36.21 -21.78
N LYS A 297 4.98 36.33 -20.64
CA LYS A 297 5.29 37.28 -19.57
C LYS A 297 6.08 36.67 -18.41
N LEU A 298 6.30 35.33 -18.42
CA LEU A 298 7.12 34.67 -17.39
C LEU A 298 8.59 35.10 -17.55
N SER A 299 9.22 35.50 -16.45
CA SER A 299 10.63 35.87 -16.48
C SER A 299 11.52 34.64 -16.71
N VAL A 300 12.57 34.76 -17.50
CA VAL A 300 13.55 33.68 -17.77
C VAL A 300 14.20 33.17 -16.46
N GLU A 301 14.31 34.00 -15.44
CA GLU A 301 14.87 33.63 -14.13
C GLU A 301 13.98 32.60 -13.39
N ALA A 302 12.69 32.59 -13.64
CA ALA A 302 11.77 31.61 -13.05
C ALA A 302 11.93 30.21 -13.68
N CYS A 303 12.40 30.10 -14.93
CA CYS A 303 12.45 28.84 -15.68
C CYS A 303 13.40 27.76 -15.15
N GLY A 304 14.32 28.09 -14.22
CA GLY A 304 15.22 27.10 -13.59
C GLY A 304 14.64 26.35 -12.38
N VAL A 305 13.49 26.79 -11.87
CA VAL A 305 12.93 26.35 -10.58
C VAL A 305 11.71 25.43 -10.78
N PHE A 306 11.15 25.38 -11.97
CA PHE A 306 10.03 24.51 -12.36
C PHE A 306 10.23 23.88 -13.73
N VAL A 307 9.42 22.90 -14.03
CA VAL A 307 9.34 22.23 -15.33
C VAL A 307 8.08 22.67 -16.02
N ASN A 308 8.17 22.77 -17.35
CA ASN A 308 7.06 23.00 -18.25
C ASN A 308 6.34 21.67 -18.52
N VAL A 309 5.03 21.71 -18.62
CA VAL A 309 4.21 20.53 -18.91
C VAL A 309 3.18 20.90 -19.96
N ASP A 310 3.22 20.24 -21.11
CA ASP A 310 2.21 20.42 -22.15
C ASP A 310 0.82 20.02 -21.64
N MET A 311 -0.15 20.90 -21.87
CA MET A 311 -1.54 20.74 -21.41
C MET A 311 -2.47 20.34 -22.57
N GLY A 312 -1.95 20.01 -23.75
CA GLY A 312 -2.74 19.71 -24.94
C GLY A 312 -3.80 18.64 -24.77
N ARG A 313 -3.63 17.77 -23.75
CA ARG A 313 -4.60 16.73 -23.39
C ARG A 313 -5.85 17.24 -22.67
N LEU A 314 -5.75 18.40 -22.04
CA LEU A 314 -6.87 19.09 -21.38
C LEU A 314 -7.41 20.25 -22.21
N GLY A 315 -7.12 20.26 -23.52
CA GLY A 315 -7.53 21.26 -24.45
C GLY A 315 -6.42 22.28 -24.79
N ALA A 316 -6.59 22.97 -25.90
CA ALA A 316 -5.65 24.00 -26.35
C ALA A 316 -5.82 25.29 -25.55
N GLY A 317 -4.73 26.02 -25.35
CA GLY A 317 -4.75 27.36 -24.77
C GLY A 317 -4.18 27.51 -23.38
N PHE A 318 -3.68 26.43 -22.81
CA PHE A 318 -3.08 26.44 -21.48
C PHE A 318 -1.67 25.82 -21.48
N GLU A 319 -0.86 26.24 -20.53
CA GLU A 319 0.43 25.68 -20.25
C GLU A 319 0.57 25.39 -18.75
N GLY A 320 1.21 24.26 -18.42
CA GLY A 320 1.37 23.78 -17.07
C GLY A 320 2.80 23.97 -16.56
N PHE A 321 2.93 24.23 -15.26
CA PHE A 321 4.20 24.34 -14.58
C PHE A 321 4.16 23.59 -13.26
N ALA A 322 5.15 22.72 -13.03
CA ALA A 322 5.33 22.03 -11.77
C ALA A 322 6.67 22.44 -11.12
N PRO A 323 6.72 22.66 -9.81
CA PRO A 323 7.99 22.89 -9.13
C PRO A 323 8.83 21.61 -9.17
N ARG A 324 10.13 21.78 -9.27
CA ARG A 324 11.09 20.68 -9.29
C ARG A 324 11.14 19.97 -7.93
N GLU A 325 11.54 18.71 -7.94
CA GLU A 325 11.80 17.93 -6.74
C GLU A 325 10.59 17.91 -5.77
N ASN A 326 10.85 18.09 -4.48
CA ASN A 326 9.85 18.23 -3.42
C ASN A 326 9.59 19.68 -3.01
N VAL A 327 9.94 20.65 -3.87
CA VAL A 327 9.72 22.08 -3.63
C VAL A 327 8.26 22.46 -3.79
N HIS A 328 7.78 23.42 -2.99
CA HIS A 328 6.40 23.90 -3.03
C HIS A 328 6.33 25.37 -3.43
N PHE A 329 5.25 25.76 -4.11
CA PHE A 329 4.88 27.15 -4.22
C PHE A 329 4.34 27.66 -2.88
N LYS A 330 4.83 28.81 -2.41
CA LYS A 330 4.25 29.49 -1.24
C LYS A 330 2.82 29.92 -1.55
N ARG A 331 1.87 29.30 -0.87
CA ARG A 331 0.45 29.65 -0.96
C ARG A 331 -0.16 29.71 0.43
N PRO A 332 -0.95 30.77 0.78
CA PRO A 332 -1.66 30.84 2.04
C PRO A 332 -2.69 29.72 2.15
N GLY A 333 -2.83 29.17 3.33
CA GLY A 333 -3.82 28.12 3.62
C GLY A 333 -3.43 26.72 3.19
N GLY A 334 -4.25 25.74 3.56
CA GLY A 334 -4.01 24.30 3.31
C GLY A 334 -2.91 23.72 4.18
N THR A 335 -2.58 22.46 3.93
CA THR A 335 -1.53 21.71 4.61
C THR A 335 -0.17 21.96 3.96
N ASN A 336 0.92 21.91 4.74
CA ASN A 336 2.28 22.04 4.19
C ASN A 336 2.98 20.68 4.06
N ASN A 337 2.58 19.72 4.88
CA ASN A 337 3.20 18.41 4.96
C ASN A 337 2.63 17.42 3.95
N TYR A 338 1.33 17.54 3.65
CA TYR A 338 0.63 16.77 2.64
C TYR A 338 0.32 17.65 1.43
N VAL A 339 0.84 17.27 0.27
CA VAL A 339 0.64 18.01 -0.99
C VAL A 339 0.59 17.07 -2.18
N HIS A 340 -0.13 17.50 -3.21
CA HIS A 340 -0.25 16.81 -4.50
C HIS A 340 -0.44 17.84 -5.64
N GLY A 341 -0.45 17.36 -6.85
CA GLY A 341 -0.67 18.19 -8.05
C GLY A 341 0.54 18.37 -8.93
N GLY A 342 1.71 17.88 -8.51
CA GLY A 342 2.97 18.02 -9.23
C GLY A 342 3.36 16.81 -10.07
N MET A 343 4.66 16.74 -10.36
CA MET A 343 5.27 15.79 -11.29
C MET A 343 6.26 14.83 -10.61
N SER A 344 6.24 14.70 -9.27
CA SER A 344 7.09 13.72 -8.58
C SER A 344 6.61 12.29 -8.85
N LEU A 345 7.51 11.32 -8.68
CA LEU A 345 7.16 9.89 -8.75
C LEU A 345 6.03 9.53 -7.80
N GLN A 346 5.99 10.12 -6.60
CA GLN A 346 4.99 9.87 -5.59
C GLN A 346 3.61 10.41 -5.96
N GLU A 347 3.55 11.45 -6.81
CA GLU A 347 2.31 12.07 -7.30
C GLU A 347 1.82 11.41 -8.58
N LEU A 348 2.72 11.08 -9.52
CA LEU A 348 2.39 10.59 -10.86
C LEU A 348 2.24 9.06 -10.96
N CYS A 349 2.97 8.28 -10.17
CA CYS A 349 2.89 6.84 -10.26
C CYS A 349 1.66 6.33 -9.50
N VAL A 350 0.55 6.12 -10.21
CA VAL A 350 -0.69 5.59 -9.64
C VAL A 350 -0.84 4.09 -9.90
N PRO A 351 -1.43 3.34 -8.95
CA PRO A 351 -1.56 1.89 -9.06
C PRO A 351 -2.72 1.47 -9.96
N VAL A 352 -2.62 0.25 -10.50
CA VAL A 352 -3.76 -0.52 -11.00
C VAL A 352 -3.68 -1.93 -10.45
N ILE A 353 -4.62 -2.30 -9.58
CA ILE A 353 -4.72 -3.63 -8.98
C ILE A 353 -5.97 -4.33 -9.50
N GLY A 354 -5.79 -5.47 -10.14
CA GLY A 354 -6.89 -6.39 -10.45
C GLY A 354 -7.00 -7.47 -9.39
N PHE A 355 -8.19 -7.71 -8.88
CA PHE A 355 -8.48 -8.77 -7.92
C PHE A 355 -9.72 -9.56 -8.32
N TRP A 356 -9.65 -10.89 -8.15
CA TRP A 356 -10.80 -11.79 -8.33
C TRP A 356 -10.62 -13.07 -7.52
N ARG A 357 -11.75 -13.68 -7.16
CA ARG A 357 -11.75 -15.01 -6.53
C ARG A 357 -12.05 -16.09 -7.55
N ALA A 358 -11.15 -17.06 -7.68
CA ALA A 358 -11.36 -18.28 -8.43
C ALA A 358 -12.27 -19.22 -7.64
N ARG A 359 -13.14 -19.94 -8.35
CA ARG A 359 -13.99 -20.98 -7.73
C ARG A 359 -13.14 -22.18 -7.35
N SER A 360 -13.45 -22.82 -6.21
CA SER A 360 -12.83 -24.08 -5.81
C SER A 360 -12.98 -25.11 -6.94
N GLY A 361 -11.87 -25.78 -7.28
CA GLY A 361 -11.81 -26.74 -8.39
C GLY A 361 -11.61 -26.11 -9.78
N SER A 362 -11.56 -24.79 -9.91
CA SER A 362 -11.15 -24.15 -11.16
C SER A 362 -9.62 -24.21 -11.36
N LYS A 363 -9.19 -24.11 -12.62
CA LYS A 363 -7.77 -24.14 -12.99
C LYS A 363 -6.92 -23.06 -12.29
N ASP A 364 -7.53 -21.91 -12.02
CA ASP A 364 -6.86 -20.74 -11.41
C ASP A 364 -6.98 -20.71 -9.88
N PHE A 365 -7.59 -21.75 -9.28
CA PHE A 365 -7.74 -21.80 -7.82
C PHE A 365 -6.43 -22.25 -7.17
N VAL A 366 -5.87 -21.39 -6.31
CA VAL A 366 -4.73 -21.71 -5.46
C VAL A 366 -5.15 -21.59 -4.00
N ASP A 367 -4.97 -22.67 -3.24
CA ASP A 367 -5.25 -22.67 -1.79
C ASP A 367 -4.12 -22.03 -1.00
N THR A 368 -4.45 -21.55 0.18
CA THR A 368 -3.46 -21.06 1.14
C THR A 368 -2.92 -22.21 2.00
N ARG A 369 -1.68 -22.08 2.47
CA ARG A 369 -1.07 -23.02 3.40
C ARG A 369 -0.25 -22.28 4.46
N ALA A 370 -0.11 -22.87 5.62
CA ALA A 370 0.75 -22.33 6.67
C ALA A 370 2.25 -22.46 6.30
N ALA A 371 3.04 -21.46 6.67
CA ALA A 371 4.49 -21.57 6.63
C ALA A 371 4.98 -22.63 7.60
N THR A 372 5.81 -23.57 7.16
CA THR A 372 6.25 -24.71 7.96
C THR A 372 7.62 -24.48 8.60
N LEU A 373 7.83 -25.08 9.77
CA LEU A 373 9.12 -25.13 10.44
C LEU A 373 9.70 -26.55 10.35
N ARG A 374 11.00 -26.65 10.11
CA ARG A 374 11.77 -27.89 10.12
C ARG A 374 12.99 -27.74 11.02
N VAL A 375 13.37 -28.82 11.72
CA VAL A 375 14.58 -28.81 12.54
C VAL A 375 15.82 -28.75 11.64
N LEU A 376 16.65 -27.74 11.84
CA LEU A 376 17.89 -27.52 11.10
C LEU A 376 19.07 -28.26 11.75
N SER A 377 19.10 -28.39 13.08
CA SER A 377 20.17 -29.06 13.82
C SER A 377 20.25 -30.56 13.45
N GLU A 378 21.42 -31.07 13.11
CA GLU A 378 21.61 -32.50 12.84
C GLU A 378 21.64 -33.37 14.11
N GLY A 379 22.15 -32.79 15.21
CA GLY A 379 22.23 -33.49 16.50
C GLY A 379 20.86 -33.77 17.11
N ARG A 380 20.60 -35.02 17.48
CA ARG A 380 19.35 -35.47 18.15
C ARG A 380 19.61 -35.93 19.57
N ARG A 381 20.67 -35.41 20.19
CA ARG A 381 21.04 -35.74 21.57
C ARG A 381 21.13 -34.49 22.42
N VAL A 382 20.39 -34.49 23.50
CA VAL A 382 20.38 -33.42 24.51
C VAL A 382 21.21 -33.90 25.71
N THR A 383 22.20 -33.08 26.09
CA THR A 383 23.14 -33.39 27.21
C THR A 383 23.07 -32.35 28.32
N ASN A 384 22.37 -31.24 28.14
CA ASN A 384 22.24 -30.16 29.10
C ASN A 384 20.76 -29.90 29.40
N SER A 385 20.45 -29.46 30.61
CA SER A 385 19.09 -29.10 31.01
C SER A 385 18.58 -27.83 30.30
N LEU A 386 19.49 -26.93 29.96
CA LEU A 386 19.21 -25.73 29.10
C LEU A 386 19.91 -25.92 27.79
N PHE A 387 19.17 -25.83 26.68
CA PHE A 387 19.71 -26.02 25.33
C PHE A 387 18.88 -25.32 24.30
N SER A 388 19.39 -25.21 23.09
CA SER A 388 18.71 -24.59 21.96
C SER A 388 18.57 -25.56 20.79
N VAL A 389 17.45 -25.47 20.10
CA VAL A 389 17.22 -26.15 18.82
C VAL A 389 17.07 -25.09 17.75
N ASN A 390 17.81 -25.23 16.67
CA ASN A 390 17.68 -24.37 15.50
C ASN A 390 16.66 -24.99 14.54
N LEU A 391 15.69 -24.18 14.16
CA LEU A 391 14.70 -24.51 13.14
C LEU A 391 14.87 -23.59 11.95
N ILE A 392 14.40 -24.03 10.81
CA ILE A 392 14.30 -23.19 9.60
C ILE A 392 12.85 -23.14 9.17
N GLN A 393 12.38 -21.95 8.88
CA GLN A 393 11.15 -21.78 8.14
C GLN A 393 11.43 -22.10 6.66
N GLU A 394 10.76 -23.13 6.14
CA GLU A 394 11.08 -23.69 4.82
C GLU A 394 10.83 -22.73 3.68
N GLU A 395 9.72 -21.97 3.74
CA GLU A 395 9.31 -21.02 2.71
C GLU A 395 9.08 -19.63 3.31
N PRO A 396 9.31 -18.56 2.54
CA PRO A 396 8.91 -17.21 2.97
C PRO A 396 7.39 -17.14 3.22
N ALA A 397 6.97 -16.47 4.28
CA ALA A 397 5.56 -16.22 4.56
C ALA A 397 5.03 -15.08 3.67
N GLN A 398 4.84 -15.39 2.38
CA GLN A 398 4.40 -14.45 1.34
C GLN A 398 3.33 -15.08 0.45
N GLY A 399 2.47 -14.23 -0.13
CA GLY A 399 1.40 -14.68 -1.03
C GLY A 399 0.52 -15.74 -0.40
N LYS A 400 0.51 -16.94 -0.94
CA LYS A 400 -0.31 -18.08 -0.46
C LYS A 400 0.26 -18.85 0.73
N VAL A 401 1.49 -18.54 1.13
CA VAL A 401 2.10 -19.08 2.34
C VAL A 401 1.84 -18.13 3.50
N LEU A 402 0.94 -18.52 4.40
CA LEU A 402 0.50 -17.67 5.51
C LEU A 402 1.44 -17.82 6.72
N PRO A 403 1.69 -16.74 7.48
CA PRO A 403 2.35 -16.84 8.78
C PRO A 403 1.63 -17.84 9.69
N CYS A 404 2.38 -18.57 10.50
CA CYS A 404 1.84 -19.51 11.46
C CYS A 404 2.61 -19.45 12.77
N GLU A 405 1.90 -19.63 13.90
CA GLU A 405 2.49 -19.78 15.23
C GLU A 405 2.49 -21.25 15.63
N TYR A 406 3.62 -21.70 16.15
CA TYR A 406 3.82 -23.06 16.62
C TYR A 406 4.19 -23.08 18.09
N GLU A 407 3.78 -24.17 18.77
CA GLU A 407 4.25 -24.54 20.07
C GLU A 407 5.15 -25.77 19.94
N LEU A 408 6.34 -25.64 20.51
CA LEU A 408 7.38 -26.66 20.51
C LEU A 408 7.59 -27.16 21.95
N VAL A 409 7.53 -28.43 22.13
CA VAL A 409 7.69 -29.05 23.46
C VAL A 409 8.35 -30.41 23.35
N PHE A 410 9.21 -30.77 24.32
CA PHE A 410 9.72 -32.13 24.42
C PHE A 410 8.78 -32.99 25.26
N THR A 411 8.48 -34.18 24.75
CA THR A 411 7.65 -35.18 25.45
C THR A 411 8.39 -36.51 25.62
N ASP A 412 7.99 -37.30 26.61
CA ASP A 412 8.37 -38.69 26.73
C ASP A 412 7.60 -39.60 25.75
N ALA A 413 7.85 -40.90 25.80
CA ALA A 413 7.17 -41.89 24.98
C ALA A 413 5.66 -42.00 25.28
N SER A 414 5.22 -41.62 26.48
CA SER A 414 3.83 -41.62 26.92
C SER A 414 3.10 -40.32 26.53
N GLY A 415 3.82 -39.29 26.03
CA GLY A 415 3.28 -37.99 25.65
C GLY A 415 3.28 -36.96 26.78
N ASN A 416 3.89 -37.25 27.94
CA ASN A 416 4.03 -36.27 29.00
C ASN A 416 5.10 -35.25 28.64
N GLU A 417 4.84 -33.98 28.92
CA GLU A 417 5.77 -32.88 28.64
C GLU A 417 6.94 -32.91 29.64
N VAL A 418 8.15 -32.94 29.11
CA VAL A 418 9.41 -33.00 29.90
C VAL A 418 10.24 -31.73 29.78
N SER A 419 9.76 -30.74 29.05
CA SER A 419 10.35 -29.40 28.92
C SER A 419 9.27 -28.31 29.01
N ASP A 420 9.70 -27.07 29.15
CA ASP A 420 8.85 -25.92 28.87
C ASP A 420 8.34 -25.92 27.41
N THR A 421 7.21 -25.24 27.20
CA THR A 421 6.64 -25.04 25.87
C THR A 421 7.18 -23.77 25.30
N VAL A 422 7.83 -23.83 24.14
CA VAL A 422 8.43 -22.70 23.43
C VAL A 422 7.55 -22.28 22.24
N LYS A 423 7.23 -20.99 22.16
CA LYS A 423 6.52 -20.42 21.01
C LYS A 423 7.51 -20.12 19.88
N ALA A 424 7.19 -20.56 18.69
CA ALA A 424 7.96 -20.31 17.48
C ALA A 424 7.08 -19.70 16.40
N HIS A 425 7.55 -18.61 15.78
CA HIS A 425 6.82 -17.88 14.77
C HIS A 425 7.40 -18.15 13.38
N ALA A 426 6.61 -18.76 12.49
CA ALA A 426 6.92 -18.92 11.09
C ALA A 426 6.33 -17.75 10.29
N ASN A 427 6.89 -16.56 10.48
CA ASN A 427 6.38 -15.30 9.91
C ASN A 427 7.44 -14.54 9.06
N LYS A 428 8.60 -15.16 8.84
CA LYS A 428 9.69 -14.53 8.09
C LYS A 428 9.34 -14.45 6.60
N THR A 429 9.53 -13.27 6.02
CA THR A 429 9.21 -12.98 4.61
C THR A 429 10.42 -13.00 3.70
N SER A 430 11.65 -13.08 4.24
CA SER A 430 12.87 -13.06 3.45
C SER A 430 12.98 -14.29 2.53
N VAL A 431 13.42 -14.07 1.30
CA VAL A 431 13.78 -15.15 0.38
C VAL A 431 15.09 -15.83 0.76
N ASN A 432 15.96 -15.13 1.51
CA ASN A 432 17.20 -15.69 2.05
C ASN A 432 16.90 -16.67 3.18
N SER A 433 17.26 -17.93 3.01
CA SER A 433 17.00 -18.99 3.99
C SER A 433 17.70 -18.76 5.34
N GLN A 434 18.87 -18.13 5.33
CA GLN A 434 19.61 -17.82 6.58
C GLN A 434 18.84 -16.85 7.47
N GLU A 435 18.08 -15.92 6.90
CA GLU A 435 17.27 -14.98 7.65
C GLU A 435 15.96 -15.59 8.19
N ARG A 436 15.63 -16.81 7.74
CA ARG A 436 14.46 -17.57 8.19
C ARG A 436 14.77 -18.59 9.29
N VAL A 437 15.96 -18.55 9.85
CA VAL A 437 16.32 -19.40 11.01
C VAL A 437 15.60 -18.90 12.27
N VAL A 438 15.05 -19.83 13.03
CA VAL A 438 14.36 -19.62 14.31
C VAL A 438 15.10 -20.39 15.40
N HIS A 439 15.43 -19.71 16.48
CA HIS A 439 16.13 -20.29 17.62
C HIS A 439 15.13 -20.57 18.77
N ALA A 440 14.91 -21.83 19.10
CA ALA A 440 14.06 -22.24 20.22
C ALA A 440 14.92 -22.68 21.39
N LYS A 441 14.78 -22.03 22.54
CA LYS A 441 15.51 -22.36 23.78
C LYS A 441 14.59 -23.13 24.73
N PHE A 442 15.05 -24.25 25.23
CA PHE A 442 14.30 -25.14 26.08
C PHE A 442 14.98 -25.30 27.45
N ALA A 443 14.14 -25.43 28.47
CA ALA A 443 14.53 -25.89 29.79
C ALA A 443 13.82 -27.23 30.08
N LEU A 444 14.60 -28.27 30.45
CA LEU A 444 14.04 -29.55 30.87
C LEU A 444 13.54 -29.48 32.33
N HIS A 445 12.41 -30.12 32.60
CA HIS A 445 11.87 -30.21 33.94
C HIS A 445 12.70 -31.16 34.78
N ALA A 446 13.14 -30.75 35.98
CA ALA A 446 14.12 -31.48 36.80
C ALA A 446 13.54 -32.67 37.61
N ALA A 447 12.22 -32.90 37.56
CA ALA A 447 11.53 -33.69 38.55
C ALA A 447 11.78 -35.24 38.50
N ASP A 448 12.06 -35.77 37.28
CA ASP A 448 12.03 -37.25 37.15
C ASP A 448 13.20 -37.76 36.28
N GLY A 449 14.36 -37.88 36.73
CA GLY A 449 15.55 -38.35 36.01
C GLY A 449 15.31 -38.93 34.60
N PHE A 450 16.03 -38.43 33.62
CA PHE A 450 15.84 -38.84 32.22
C PHE A 450 16.41 -40.24 31.96
N SER A 451 15.60 -41.12 31.38
CA SER A 451 16.07 -42.45 30.95
C SER A 451 16.87 -42.33 29.65
N ALA A 452 18.16 -42.61 29.71
CA ALA A 452 19.02 -42.66 28.51
C ALA A 452 18.59 -43.75 27.47
N LYS A 453 17.68 -44.65 27.86
CA LYS A 453 17.19 -45.76 27.01
C LYS A 453 15.82 -45.48 26.34
N GLY A 454 15.12 -44.44 26.75
CA GLY A 454 13.81 -44.11 26.18
C GLY A 454 13.90 -43.08 25.07
N PRO A 455 13.07 -43.16 24.02
CA PRO A 455 12.94 -42.07 23.04
C PRO A 455 12.18 -40.91 23.65
N TYR A 456 12.66 -39.70 23.39
CA TYR A 456 11.94 -38.44 23.61
C TYR A 456 11.59 -37.84 22.28
N TYR A 457 10.59 -36.97 22.26
CA TYR A 457 10.12 -36.37 21.01
C TYR A 457 10.05 -34.87 21.16
N LEU A 458 10.69 -34.15 20.24
CA LEU A 458 10.36 -32.75 20.00
C LEU A 458 9.07 -32.74 19.18
N VAL A 459 8.00 -32.21 19.76
CA VAL A 459 6.68 -32.12 19.16
C VAL A 459 6.45 -30.69 18.71
N CYS A 460 6.04 -30.49 17.47
CA CYS A 460 5.59 -29.22 16.91
C CYS A 460 4.06 -29.26 16.74
N ARG A 461 3.38 -28.35 17.41
CA ARG A 461 1.92 -28.18 17.31
C ARG A 461 1.60 -26.82 16.72
N GLU A 462 0.66 -26.74 15.80
CA GLU A 462 0.06 -25.48 15.39
C GLU A 462 -0.73 -24.90 16.58
N ARG A 463 -0.42 -23.66 16.98
CA ARG A 463 -0.97 -23.08 18.20
C ARG A 463 -2.48 -22.88 18.16
N GLU A 464 -3.01 -22.46 17.02
CA GLU A 464 -4.44 -22.14 16.86
C GLU A 464 -5.32 -23.41 16.91
N THR A 465 -4.88 -24.47 16.25
CA THR A 465 -5.66 -25.71 16.10
C THR A 465 -5.27 -26.80 17.09
N GLY A 466 -4.11 -26.69 17.74
CA GLY A 466 -3.51 -27.75 18.56
C GLY A 466 -3.03 -28.98 17.76
N LYS A 467 -3.13 -28.94 16.43
CA LYS A 467 -2.74 -30.05 15.55
C LYS A 467 -1.24 -30.27 15.58
N ILE A 468 -0.82 -31.52 15.84
CA ILE A 468 0.58 -31.91 15.70
C ILE A 468 0.96 -31.93 14.23
N VAL A 469 1.94 -31.12 13.88
CA VAL A 469 2.44 -31.00 12.51
C VAL A 469 3.53 -32.04 12.24
N TRP A 470 4.45 -32.19 13.20
CA TRP A 470 5.51 -33.20 13.13
C TRP A 470 6.05 -33.56 14.53
N ARG A 471 6.79 -34.69 14.58
CA ARG A 471 7.57 -35.14 15.74
C ARG A 471 8.94 -35.55 15.28
N GLU A 472 9.96 -35.15 16.05
CA GLU A 472 11.36 -35.53 15.83
C GLU A 472 11.86 -36.31 17.04
N THR A 473 12.51 -37.44 16.81
CA THR A 473 13.02 -38.29 17.88
C THR A 473 14.33 -37.77 18.44
N TYR A 474 14.45 -37.71 19.75
CA TYR A 474 15.64 -37.27 20.47
C TYR A 474 16.03 -38.25 21.54
N THR A 475 17.30 -38.21 21.93
CA THR A 475 17.82 -38.88 23.15
C THR A 475 18.17 -37.81 24.15
N ILE A 476 17.67 -37.92 25.39
CA ILE A 476 18.01 -37.00 26.48
C ILE A 476 18.92 -37.77 27.45
N ALA A 477 20.17 -37.31 27.60
CA ALA A 477 21.20 -37.93 28.46
C ALA A 477 21.75 -36.86 29.42
N VAL A 478 20.87 -36.30 30.24
CA VAL A 478 21.22 -35.31 31.26
C VAL A 478 21.32 -36.02 32.62
N SER A 479 22.49 -35.94 33.26
CA SER A 479 22.67 -36.37 34.62
C SER A 479 22.51 -35.15 35.53
N PHE A 480 21.44 -35.11 36.33
CA PHE A 480 21.35 -34.16 37.42
C PHE A 480 22.26 -34.66 38.55
N ALA A 481 23.30 -33.92 38.90
CA ALA A 481 24.03 -34.18 40.14
C ALA A 481 23.04 -33.96 41.29
N PRO A 482 22.88 -34.93 42.23
CA PRO A 482 22.07 -34.65 43.40
C PRO A 482 22.67 -33.43 44.09
N VAL A 483 21.82 -32.47 44.45
CA VAL A 483 22.23 -31.35 45.30
C VAL A 483 22.72 -32.02 46.60
N ALA A 484 24.04 -31.99 46.80
CA ALA A 484 24.59 -32.43 48.08
C ALA A 484 23.99 -31.50 49.13
N ASP A 485 23.24 -32.13 50.06
CA ASP A 485 22.71 -31.46 51.24
C ASP A 485 23.93 -31.02 52.06
N PHE A 486 24.37 -29.78 51.90
CA PHE A 486 25.36 -29.16 52.76
C PHE A 486 24.64 -28.83 54.06
N GLY A 487 24.51 -29.86 54.91
CA GLY A 487 24.10 -29.66 56.28
C GLY A 487 25.04 -28.68 57.00
N PHE A 488 24.46 -27.52 57.34
CA PHE A 488 24.94 -26.63 58.38
C PHE A 488 23.99 -26.73 59.57
#